data_75bb2da7c164e5e83aaef0b363cc1ef3
#
_entry.id   75bb2da7c164e5e83aaef0b363cc1ef3
#
_cell.length_a   1.000
_cell.length_b   1.000
_cell.length_c   1.000
_cell.angle_alpha   90.00
_cell.angle_beta   90.00
_cell.angle_gamma   90.00
#
_symmetry.space_group_name_H-M   'P 1'
#
loop_
_entity.id
_entity.type
_entity.pdbx_description
1 polymer ?
#
loop_
_entity_poly.entity_id
_entity_poly.type
_entity_poly.pdbx_seq_one_letter_code
_entity_poly.pdbx_strand_id
1 'polypeptide(L)'
;DRDAVRRIGQVCREKGALLIVDECFCELTEEPEKISGIPWLAENPGMFILKAFTKSYAMAGLRLGYGLCSDPEILEKINQVRQPWSVSLLSQEAGKAALGEREYREKTRRLILTEREFLKRGLERLNFQVWDSKANYLLFLDKERGQGELYRLLKEKGVLIRCCENYRGLTGQYYRICVKTREENQKFLEILEMILFPGREQRRDVSWQKQL
;
A
#
# COMPACT_ATOMS: atom_id res chain seq x y z
N ASP A 1 -8.95 11.60 2.89
CA ASP A 1 -9.21 13.03 3.14
C ASP A 1 -9.09 13.29 4.64
N ARG A 2 -8.18 14.18 5.01
CA ARG A 2 -7.86 14.58 6.40
C ARG A 2 -9.05 15.16 7.12
N ASP A 3 -9.85 15.98 6.44
CA ASP A 3 -11.04 16.60 7.05
C ASP A 3 -12.15 15.58 7.30
N ALA A 4 -12.23 14.52 6.49
CA ALA A 4 -13.14 13.42 6.75
C ALA A 4 -12.78 12.68 8.04
N VAL A 5 -11.49 12.38 8.25
CA VAL A 5 -11.02 11.74 9.51
C VAL A 5 -11.35 12.63 10.72
N ARG A 6 -11.14 13.94 10.60
CA ARG A 6 -11.49 14.90 11.68
C ARG A 6 -12.98 14.88 12.00
N ARG A 7 -13.86 14.95 10.97
CA ARG A 7 -15.32 14.88 11.17
C ARG A 7 -15.76 13.55 11.80
N ILE A 8 -15.19 12.43 11.33
CA ILE A 8 -15.48 11.12 11.91
C ILE A 8 -15.04 11.08 13.38
N GLY A 9 -13.84 11.59 13.69
CA GLY A 9 -13.34 11.69 15.07
C GLY A 9 -14.26 12.49 15.98
N GLN A 10 -14.81 13.60 15.49
CA GLN A 10 -15.77 14.40 16.24
C GLN A 10 -17.06 13.60 16.53
N VAL A 11 -17.64 12.94 15.53
CA VAL A 11 -18.83 12.10 15.70
C VAL A 11 -18.55 10.94 16.67
N CYS A 12 -17.41 10.28 16.56
CA CYS A 12 -17.01 9.21 17.48
C CYS A 12 -16.95 9.72 18.93
N ARG A 13 -16.34 10.88 19.15
CA ARG A 13 -16.26 11.50 20.47
C ARG A 13 -17.65 11.81 21.04
N GLU A 14 -18.55 12.39 20.25
CA GLU A 14 -19.94 12.69 20.64
C GLU A 14 -20.73 11.44 21.03
N LYS A 15 -20.37 10.30 20.45
CA LYS A 15 -21.01 8.99 20.70
C LYS A 15 -20.25 8.12 21.71
N GLY A 16 -19.17 8.60 22.32
CA GLY A 16 -18.33 7.82 23.23
C GLY A 16 -17.65 6.62 22.55
N ALA A 17 -17.41 6.69 21.25
CA ALA A 17 -16.79 5.63 20.46
C ALA A 17 -15.29 5.90 20.24
N LEU A 18 -14.48 4.84 20.24
CA LEU A 18 -13.07 4.89 19.86
C LEU A 18 -12.95 4.89 18.33
N LEU A 19 -12.17 5.84 17.79
CA LEU A 19 -11.79 5.85 16.38
C LEU A 19 -10.40 5.26 16.20
N ILE A 20 -10.29 4.15 15.49
CA ILE A 20 -8.98 3.60 15.08
C ILE A 20 -8.70 3.98 13.63
N VAL A 21 -7.58 4.66 13.39
CA VAL A 21 -7.11 5.07 12.05
C VAL A 21 -5.88 4.27 11.68
N ASP A 22 -5.98 3.45 10.65
CA ASP A 22 -4.83 2.71 10.11
C ASP A 22 -4.05 3.57 9.11
N GLU A 23 -2.91 4.08 9.55
CA GLU A 23 -1.99 4.88 8.74
C GLU A 23 -0.74 4.10 8.31
N CYS A 24 -0.78 2.76 8.26
CA CYS A 24 0.38 1.95 7.89
C CYS A 24 0.93 2.23 6.47
N PHE A 25 0.12 2.82 5.58
CA PHE A 25 0.53 3.22 4.23
C PHE A 25 0.74 4.74 4.07
N CYS A 26 0.42 5.53 5.08
CA CYS A 26 0.46 6.99 5.03
C CYS A 26 1.83 7.52 4.58
N GLU A 27 2.92 6.98 5.12
CA GLU A 27 4.30 7.39 4.82
C GLU A 27 4.73 7.20 3.35
N LEU A 28 4.01 6.37 2.59
CA LEU A 28 4.29 6.08 1.18
C LEU A 28 3.51 6.98 0.22
N THR A 29 2.69 7.88 0.74
CA THR A 29 1.94 8.84 -0.06
C THR A 29 2.80 10.06 -0.40
N GLU A 30 2.33 10.89 -1.30
CA GLU A 30 3.06 12.09 -1.75
C GLU A 30 3.32 13.08 -0.62
N GLU A 31 2.31 13.36 0.20
CA GLU A 31 2.35 14.34 1.28
C GLU A 31 1.76 13.75 2.57
N PRO A 32 2.50 12.84 3.24
CA PRO A 32 1.99 12.12 4.41
C PRO A 32 1.60 13.03 5.57
N GLU A 33 2.31 14.15 5.73
CA GLU A 33 2.02 15.16 6.76
C GLU A 33 0.69 15.89 6.53
N LYS A 34 0.21 15.95 5.28
CA LYS A 34 -1.09 16.56 4.96
C LYS A 34 -2.28 15.64 5.18
N ILE A 35 -2.06 14.34 5.29
CA ILE A 35 -3.14 13.35 5.42
C ILE A 35 -3.17 12.67 6.79
N SER A 36 -2.07 12.67 7.52
CA SER A 36 -1.98 12.05 8.85
C SER A 36 -2.88 12.76 9.87
N GLY A 37 -3.53 11.96 10.72
CA GLY A 37 -4.32 12.44 11.84
C GLY A 37 -3.51 12.80 13.09
N ILE A 38 -2.19 12.56 13.10
CA ILE A 38 -1.34 12.82 14.26
C ILE A 38 -1.52 14.22 14.86
N PRO A 39 -1.60 15.32 14.07
CA PRO A 39 -1.77 16.67 14.64
C PRO A 39 -3.04 16.86 15.47
N TRP A 40 -4.03 15.97 15.32
CA TRP A 40 -5.31 16.08 16.03
C TRP A 40 -5.46 15.14 17.22
N LEU A 41 -4.45 14.33 17.52
CA LEU A 41 -4.51 13.41 18.66
C LEU A 41 -4.80 14.15 19.98
N ALA A 42 -4.17 15.31 20.19
CA ALA A 42 -4.39 16.10 21.40
C ALA A 42 -5.83 16.60 21.58
N GLU A 43 -6.51 16.89 20.46
CA GLU A 43 -7.90 17.36 20.45
C GLU A 43 -8.92 16.21 20.47
N ASN A 44 -8.49 14.98 20.21
CA ASN A 44 -9.33 13.80 20.08
C ASN A 44 -8.78 12.62 20.90
N PRO A 45 -8.95 12.62 22.22
CA PRO A 45 -8.42 11.56 23.08
C PRO A 45 -8.97 10.16 22.76
N GLY A 46 -10.19 10.08 22.19
CA GLY A 46 -10.77 8.83 21.67
C GLY A 46 -10.25 8.39 20.29
N MET A 47 -9.15 8.95 19.79
CA MET A 47 -8.53 8.54 18.53
C MET A 47 -7.24 7.77 18.77
N PHE A 48 -7.11 6.62 18.09
CA PHE A 48 -5.92 5.78 18.10
C PHE A 48 -5.38 5.59 16.68
N ILE A 49 -4.13 5.97 16.44
CA ILE A 49 -3.50 5.86 15.11
C ILE A 49 -2.53 4.69 15.10
N LEU A 50 -2.68 3.80 14.12
CA LEU A 50 -1.76 2.69 13.87
C LEU A 50 -0.71 3.09 12.84
N LYS A 51 0.56 2.81 13.13
CA LYS A 51 1.72 2.97 12.25
C LYS A 51 2.51 1.67 12.17
N ALA A 52 3.15 1.41 11.04
CA ALA A 52 3.96 0.20 10.86
C ALA A 52 5.24 0.46 10.08
N PHE A 53 6.30 -0.26 10.45
CA PHE A 53 7.56 -0.30 9.71
C PHE A 53 7.51 -1.24 8.50
N THR A 54 6.51 -2.11 8.48
CA THR A 54 6.32 -3.17 7.47
C THR A 54 6.45 -2.66 6.02
N LYS A 55 5.87 -1.50 5.73
CA LYS A 55 5.79 -0.94 4.36
C LYS A 55 6.84 0.14 4.14
N SER A 56 6.85 1.15 4.99
CA SER A 56 7.71 2.34 4.84
C SER A 56 9.20 2.06 4.94
N TYR A 57 9.57 0.96 5.63
CA TYR A 57 10.97 0.55 5.82
C TYR A 57 11.26 -0.88 5.31
N ALA A 58 10.33 -1.49 4.56
CA ALA A 58 10.46 -2.85 4.05
C ALA A 58 10.73 -3.93 5.14
N MET A 59 10.30 -3.69 6.37
CA MET A 59 10.56 -4.56 7.54
C MET A 59 9.41 -5.55 7.81
N ALA A 60 8.87 -6.19 6.79
CA ALA A 60 7.72 -7.09 6.93
C ALA A 60 8.00 -8.27 7.88
N GLY A 61 9.20 -8.84 7.83
CA GLY A 61 9.60 -9.98 8.65
C GLY A 61 9.80 -9.66 10.14
N LEU A 62 10.11 -8.41 10.48
CA LEU A 62 10.38 -7.97 11.87
C LEU A 62 9.11 -7.74 12.70
N ARG A 63 7.92 -7.71 12.07
CA ARG A 63 6.62 -7.56 12.73
C ARG A 63 6.55 -6.36 13.68
N LEU A 64 7.12 -5.21 13.27
CA LEU A 64 7.19 -4.00 14.07
C LEU A 64 6.14 -2.97 13.62
N GLY A 65 5.43 -2.43 14.59
CA GLY A 65 4.50 -1.31 14.45
C GLY A 65 4.33 -0.61 15.78
N TYR A 66 3.60 0.48 15.79
CA TYR A 66 3.28 1.24 16.99
C TYR A 66 1.94 1.93 16.88
N GLY A 67 1.35 2.23 18.02
CA GLY A 67 0.12 3.00 18.15
C GLY A 67 0.39 4.34 18.80
N LEU A 68 -0.38 5.34 18.42
CA LEU A 68 -0.36 6.69 18.99
C LEU A 68 -1.76 7.05 19.50
N CYS A 69 -1.85 7.48 20.73
CA CYS A 69 -3.06 7.97 21.37
C CYS A 69 -2.70 9.04 22.39
N SER A 70 -3.52 10.06 22.56
CA SER A 70 -3.32 11.08 23.59
C SER A 70 -3.99 10.73 24.92
N ASP A 71 -4.86 9.70 24.95
CA ASP A 71 -5.54 9.24 26.16
C ASP A 71 -4.68 8.19 26.89
N PRO A 72 -4.16 8.49 28.09
CA PRO A 72 -3.34 7.55 28.86
C PRO A 72 -4.16 6.35 29.36
N GLU A 73 -5.48 6.47 29.60
CA GLU A 73 -6.30 5.34 30.04
C GLU A 73 -6.44 4.27 28.94
N ILE A 74 -6.58 4.70 27.69
CA ILE A 74 -6.63 3.79 26.54
C ILE A 74 -5.29 3.04 26.41
N LEU A 75 -4.16 3.77 26.54
CA LEU A 75 -2.83 3.16 26.48
C LEU A 75 -2.60 2.16 27.61
N GLU A 76 -3.05 2.48 28.84
CA GLU A 76 -2.95 1.58 29.99
C GLU A 76 -3.80 0.31 29.77
N LYS A 77 -5.05 0.43 29.33
CA LYS A 77 -5.90 -0.73 29.01
C LYS A 77 -5.27 -1.63 27.94
N ILE A 78 -4.66 -1.05 26.90
CA ILE A 78 -3.94 -1.82 25.86
C ILE A 78 -2.74 -2.53 26.48
N ASN A 79 -1.96 -1.87 27.35
CA ASN A 79 -0.81 -2.47 28.01
C ASN A 79 -1.20 -3.66 28.91
N GLN A 80 -2.34 -3.61 29.57
CA GLN A 80 -2.85 -4.69 30.43
C GLN A 80 -3.21 -5.95 29.65
N VAL A 81 -3.66 -5.83 28.41
CA VAL A 81 -4.13 -6.97 27.59
C VAL A 81 -3.12 -7.42 26.54
N ARG A 82 -2.10 -6.64 26.24
CA ARG A 82 -1.10 -7.03 25.26
C ARG A 82 -0.26 -8.19 25.75
N GLN A 83 0.15 -9.06 24.83
CA GLN A 83 1.06 -10.15 25.15
C GLN A 83 2.43 -9.62 25.62
N PRO A 84 3.00 -10.14 26.73
CA PRO A 84 4.38 -9.88 27.10
C PRO A 84 5.33 -10.28 25.95
N TRP A 85 6.42 -9.52 25.79
CA TRP A 85 7.45 -9.81 24.79
C TRP A 85 6.96 -9.78 23.33
N SER A 86 5.86 -9.09 23.05
CA SER A 86 5.24 -9.02 21.72
C SER A 86 6.15 -8.42 20.63
N VAL A 87 7.20 -7.70 21.02
CA VAL A 87 8.20 -7.12 20.10
C VAL A 87 9.59 -7.56 20.52
N SER A 88 10.31 -8.24 19.63
CA SER A 88 11.67 -8.72 19.90
C SER A 88 12.66 -7.55 20.06
N LEU A 89 13.75 -7.77 20.78
CA LEU A 89 14.82 -6.79 20.91
C LEU A 89 15.39 -6.37 19.55
N LEU A 90 15.61 -7.34 18.64
CA LEU A 90 16.09 -7.07 17.28
C LEU A 90 15.15 -6.16 16.50
N SER A 91 13.84 -6.37 16.63
CA SER A 91 12.85 -5.50 15.98
C SER A 91 12.88 -4.08 16.55
N GLN A 92 13.06 -3.94 17.86
CA GLN A 92 13.16 -2.63 18.51
C GLN A 92 14.40 -1.86 18.05
N GLU A 93 15.57 -2.50 18.03
CA GLU A 93 16.83 -1.87 17.60
C GLU A 93 16.79 -1.52 16.10
N ALA A 94 16.27 -2.41 15.27
CA ALA A 94 16.05 -2.11 13.85
C ALA A 94 15.09 -0.93 13.62
N GLY A 95 14.02 -0.85 14.42
CA GLY A 95 13.09 0.28 14.37
C GLY A 95 13.74 1.61 14.78
N LYS A 96 14.54 1.61 15.83
CA LYS A 96 15.30 2.81 16.25
C LYS A 96 16.24 3.29 15.13
N ALA A 97 17.00 2.38 14.53
CA ALA A 97 17.88 2.71 13.40
C ALA A 97 17.09 3.27 12.22
N ALA A 98 15.98 2.60 11.84
CA ALA A 98 15.15 3.00 10.71
C ALA A 98 14.53 4.41 10.85
N LEU A 99 14.20 4.85 12.06
CA LEU A 99 13.63 6.19 12.28
C LEU A 99 14.58 7.31 11.87
N GLY A 100 15.89 7.07 11.88
CA GLY A 100 16.92 8.00 11.41
C GLY A 100 17.02 8.10 9.87
N GLU A 101 16.50 7.12 9.14
CA GLU A 101 16.68 6.95 7.68
C GLU A 101 15.71 7.83 6.87
N ARG A 102 15.83 9.15 6.98
CA ARG A 102 14.98 10.11 6.26
C ARG A 102 15.18 10.03 4.75
N GLU A 103 16.43 9.95 4.30
CA GLU A 103 16.77 9.87 2.88
C GLU A 103 16.19 8.62 2.22
N TYR A 104 16.24 7.47 2.90
CA TYR A 104 15.63 6.24 2.44
C TYR A 104 14.12 6.40 2.19
N ARG A 105 13.39 7.01 3.14
CA ARG A 105 11.95 7.25 2.99
C ARG A 105 11.63 8.17 1.81
N GLU A 106 12.40 9.24 1.63
CA GLU A 106 12.21 10.16 0.51
C GLU A 106 12.50 9.51 -0.84
N LYS A 107 13.60 8.75 -0.95
CA LYS A 107 13.91 7.97 -2.15
C LYS A 107 12.81 6.97 -2.48
N THR A 108 12.33 6.23 -1.48
CA THR A 108 11.24 5.25 -1.64
C THR A 108 9.97 5.94 -2.12
N ARG A 109 9.60 7.07 -1.55
CA ARG A 109 8.42 7.84 -1.94
C ARG A 109 8.51 8.31 -3.40
N ARG A 110 9.64 8.91 -3.79
CA ARG A 110 9.87 9.36 -5.19
C ARG A 110 9.77 8.20 -6.17
N LEU A 111 10.40 7.07 -5.83
CA LEU A 111 10.31 5.87 -6.65
C LEU A 111 8.86 5.42 -6.82
N ILE A 112 8.10 5.30 -5.74
CA ILE A 112 6.70 4.88 -5.78
C ILE A 112 5.87 5.82 -6.67
N LEU A 113 6.03 7.14 -6.54
CA LEU A 113 5.29 8.12 -7.33
C LEU A 113 5.57 7.94 -8.83
N THR A 114 6.84 7.88 -9.21
CA THR A 114 7.26 7.74 -10.61
C THR A 114 6.84 6.39 -11.18
N GLU A 115 7.08 5.31 -10.45
CA GLU A 115 6.84 3.96 -10.93
C GLU A 115 5.35 3.59 -10.93
N ARG A 116 4.56 4.16 -10.04
CA ARG A 116 3.10 3.99 -10.04
C ARG A 116 2.49 4.54 -11.31
N GLU A 117 2.90 5.73 -11.72
CA GLU A 117 2.42 6.34 -12.97
C GLU A 117 2.86 5.54 -14.20
N PHE A 118 4.12 5.09 -14.24
CA PHE A 118 4.61 4.21 -15.30
C PHE A 118 3.80 2.92 -15.42
N LEU A 119 3.58 2.25 -14.29
CA LEU A 119 2.82 0.98 -14.24
C LEU A 119 1.35 1.19 -14.62
N LYS A 120 0.73 2.28 -14.15
CA LYS A 120 -0.63 2.65 -14.49
C LYS A 120 -0.79 2.80 -16.01
N ARG A 121 0.03 3.64 -16.64
CA ARG A 121 0.01 3.84 -18.10
C ARG A 121 0.27 2.55 -18.87
N GLY A 122 1.15 1.70 -18.36
CA GLY A 122 1.42 0.38 -18.96
C GLY A 122 0.18 -0.51 -18.97
N LEU A 123 -0.53 -0.59 -17.85
CA LEU A 123 -1.77 -1.36 -17.73
C LEU A 123 -2.89 -0.78 -18.61
N GLU A 124 -3.07 0.53 -18.63
CA GLU A 124 -4.08 1.20 -19.47
C GLU A 124 -3.85 0.95 -20.96
N ARG A 125 -2.60 0.97 -21.42
CA ARG A 125 -2.24 0.60 -22.82
C ARG A 125 -2.56 -0.85 -23.17
N LEU A 126 -2.56 -1.73 -22.19
CA LEU A 126 -2.97 -3.13 -22.33
C LEU A 126 -4.48 -3.33 -22.15
N ASN A 127 -5.26 -2.26 -22.18
CA ASN A 127 -6.73 -2.24 -22.10
C ASN A 127 -7.31 -2.65 -20.75
N PHE A 128 -6.52 -2.58 -19.65
CA PHE A 128 -7.05 -2.73 -18.30
C PHE A 128 -7.67 -1.43 -17.82
N GLN A 129 -8.77 -1.51 -17.08
CA GLN A 129 -9.28 -0.38 -16.33
C GLN A 129 -8.49 -0.26 -15.03
N VAL A 130 -7.86 0.90 -14.79
CA VAL A 130 -7.01 1.14 -13.62
C VAL A 130 -7.58 2.26 -12.78
N TRP A 131 -7.60 2.09 -11.46
CA TRP A 131 -8.00 3.15 -10.52
C TRP A 131 -6.80 3.91 -9.99
N ASP A 132 -7.01 5.21 -9.76
CA ASP A 132 -6.01 6.05 -9.12
C ASP A 132 -5.70 5.55 -7.71
N SER A 133 -4.44 5.61 -7.36
CA SER A 133 -3.95 5.20 -6.04
C SER A 133 -3.01 6.24 -5.46
N LYS A 134 -3.02 6.36 -4.14
CA LYS A 134 -2.03 7.14 -3.38
C LYS A 134 -1.01 6.25 -2.66
N ALA A 135 -1.22 4.93 -2.68
CA ALA A 135 -0.36 3.94 -2.04
C ALA A 135 0.67 3.34 -3.02
N ASN A 136 1.43 2.37 -2.54
CA ASN A 136 2.42 1.63 -3.33
C ASN A 136 1.82 0.42 -4.08
N TYR A 137 0.55 0.50 -4.46
CA TYR A 137 -0.13 -0.52 -5.26
C TYR A 137 -1.19 0.11 -6.16
N LEU A 138 -1.58 -0.61 -7.20
CA LEU A 138 -2.67 -0.28 -8.10
C LEU A 138 -3.75 -1.37 -8.05
N LEU A 139 -5.02 -0.94 -8.10
CA LEU A 139 -6.17 -1.78 -8.39
C LEU A 139 -6.48 -1.68 -9.88
N PHE A 140 -6.71 -2.82 -10.53
CA PHE A 140 -7.13 -2.85 -11.92
C PHE A 140 -8.13 -3.98 -12.19
N LEU A 141 -8.89 -3.83 -13.27
CA LEU A 141 -9.93 -4.76 -13.71
C LEU A 141 -9.57 -5.28 -15.10
N ASP A 142 -9.63 -6.59 -15.25
CA ASP A 142 -9.63 -7.28 -16.52
C ASP A 142 -11.07 -7.59 -16.95
N LYS A 143 -11.59 -6.87 -17.93
CA LYS A 143 -12.97 -7.06 -18.45
C LYS A 143 -13.10 -8.19 -19.45
N GLU A 144 -12.00 -8.64 -20.02
CA GLU A 144 -11.97 -9.57 -21.15
C GLU A 144 -11.95 -11.03 -20.71
N ARG A 145 -11.36 -11.33 -19.54
CA ARG A 145 -11.12 -12.69 -19.06
C ARG A 145 -12.07 -13.11 -17.97
N GLY A 146 -12.17 -14.44 -17.83
CA GLY A 146 -12.92 -15.05 -16.73
C GLY A 146 -12.35 -14.74 -15.35
N GLN A 147 -13.15 -14.96 -14.31
CA GLN A 147 -12.75 -14.73 -12.92
C GLN A 147 -11.52 -15.56 -12.53
N GLY A 148 -10.50 -14.92 -12.00
CA GLY A 148 -9.24 -15.56 -11.59
C GLY A 148 -8.33 -16.06 -12.71
N GLU A 149 -8.75 -15.92 -13.97
CA GLU A 149 -8.00 -16.44 -15.10
C GLU A 149 -6.65 -15.74 -15.26
N LEU A 150 -6.61 -14.41 -15.22
CA LEU A 150 -5.36 -13.67 -15.31
C LEU A 150 -4.39 -14.02 -14.17
N TYR A 151 -4.89 -14.23 -12.95
CA TYR A 151 -4.06 -14.69 -11.83
C TYR A 151 -3.42 -16.05 -12.14
N ARG A 152 -4.19 -17.00 -12.69
CA ARG A 152 -3.68 -18.34 -13.05
C ARG A 152 -2.59 -18.26 -14.13
N LEU A 153 -2.84 -17.50 -15.20
CA LEU A 153 -1.90 -17.33 -16.31
C LEU A 153 -0.59 -16.67 -15.86
N LEU A 154 -0.67 -15.63 -15.02
CA LEU A 154 0.50 -14.98 -14.45
C LEU A 154 1.28 -15.91 -13.49
N LYS A 155 0.57 -16.69 -12.68
CA LYS A 155 1.19 -17.67 -11.77
C LYS A 155 1.99 -18.72 -12.54
N GLU A 156 1.50 -19.21 -13.69
CA GLU A 156 2.21 -20.13 -14.60
C GLU A 156 3.51 -19.52 -15.14
N LYS A 157 3.57 -18.20 -15.24
CA LYS A 157 4.78 -17.43 -15.62
C LYS A 157 5.65 -17.00 -14.42
N GLY A 158 5.36 -17.50 -13.23
CA GLY A 158 6.11 -17.18 -12.01
C GLY A 158 5.79 -15.81 -11.41
N VAL A 159 4.69 -15.16 -11.82
CA VAL A 159 4.26 -13.85 -11.32
C VAL A 159 3.02 -14.01 -10.44
N LEU A 160 3.12 -13.53 -9.20
CA LEU A 160 1.99 -13.52 -8.28
C LEU A 160 1.42 -12.11 -8.12
N ILE A 161 0.13 -11.99 -8.40
CA ILE A 161 -0.67 -10.79 -8.13
C ILE A 161 -1.75 -11.10 -7.11
N ARG A 162 -2.38 -10.10 -6.53
CA ARG A 162 -3.52 -10.30 -5.63
C ARG A 162 -4.81 -10.35 -6.41
N CYS A 163 -5.53 -11.49 -6.41
CA CYS A 163 -6.93 -11.55 -6.81
C CYS A 163 -7.81 -10.98 -5.69
N CYS A 164 -8.75 -10.10 -6.03
CA CYS A 164 -9.55 -9.33 -5.08
C CYS A 164 -10.98 -9.89 -4.87
N GLU A 165 -11.26 -11.11 -5.30
CA GLU A 165 -12.60 -11.72 -5.21
C GLU A 165 -13.16 -11.81 -3.77
N ASN A 166 -12.27 -11.85 -2.77
CA ASN A 166 -12.65 -11.91 -1.37
C ASN A 166 -12.96 -10.53 -0.76
N TYR A 167 -12.89 -9.45 -1.54
CA TYR A 167 -13.33 -8.13 -1.09
C TYR A 167 -14.80 -7.93 -1.43
N ARG A 168 -15.57 -7.42 -0.46
CA ARG A 168 -17.00 -7.13 -0.68
C ARG A 168 -17.18 -6.17 -1.85
N GLY A 169 -17.97 -6.55 -2.85
CA GLY A 169 -18.26 -5.74 -4.03
C GLY A 169 -17.25 -5.86 -5.17
N LEU A 170 -16.19 -6.68 -5.02
CA LEU A 170 -15.26 -7.01 -6.10
C LEU A 170 -15.45 -8.46 -6.56
N THR A 171 -15.04 -8.74 -7.79
CA THR A 171 -15.09 -10.08 -8.40
C THR A 171 -13.68 -10.61 -8.65
N GLY A 172 -13.54 -11.85 -9.11
CA GLY A 172 -12.26 -12.45 -9.50
C GLY A 172 -11.59 -11.82 -10.73
N GLN A 173 -12.20 -10.81 -11.34
CA GLN A 173 -11.61 -10.00 -12.42
C GLN A 173 -10.87 -8.76 -11.90
N TYR A 174 -11.00 -8.45 -10.61
CA TYR A 174 -10.27 -7.35 -9.97
C TYR A 174 -8.96 -7.85 -9.37
N TYR A 175 -7.90 -7.16 -9.69
CA TYR A 175 -6.56 -7.52 -9.25
C TYR A 175 -5.86 -6.33 -8.62
N ARG A 176 -4.97 -6.63 -7.68
CA ARG A 176 -4.08 -5.63 -7.07
C ARG A 176 -2.63 -6.03 -7.27
N ILE A 177 -1.84 -5.08 -7.73
CA ILE A 177 -0.39 -5.24 -7.92
C ILE A 177 0.36 -4.19 -7.12
N CYS A 178 1.51 -4.56 -6.55
CA CYS A 178 2.37 -3.58 -5.90
C CYS A 178 3.26 -2.88 -6.93
N VAL A 179 3.55 -1.61 -6.65
CA VAL A 179 4.53 -0.81 -7.39
C VAL A 179 5.92 -1.22 -6.93
N LYS A 180 6.82 -1.52 -7.86
CA LYS A 180 8.20 -1.98 -7.64
C LYS A 180 9.19 -1.08 -8.38
N THR A 181 10.41 -1.58 -8.59
CA THR A 181 11.41 -0.90 -9.42
C THR A 181 10.99 -0.87 -10.90
N ARG A 182 11.59 0.03 -11.68
CA ARG A 182 11.37 0.13 -13.13
C ARG A 182 11.55 -1.21 -13.83
N GLU A 183 12.63 -1.90 -13.54
CA GLU A 183 12.96 -3.18 -14.12
C GLU A 183 11.89 -4.24 -13.85
N GLU A 184 11.44 -4.37 -12.59
CA GLU A 184 10.42 -5.33 -12.19
C GLU A 184 9.05 -4.99 -12.80
N ASN A 185 8.68 -3.71 -12.81
CA ASN A 185 7.42 -3.24 -13.40
C ASN A 185 7.39 -3.46 -14.91
N GLN A 186 8.50 -3.18 -15.59
CA GLN A 186 8.63 -3.42 -17.03
C GLN A 186 8.53 -4.91 -17.36
N LYS A 187 9.25 -5.76 -16.64
CA LYS A 187 9.16 -7.23 -16.78
C LYS A 187 7.75 -7.74 -16.58
N PHE A 188 7.02 -7.20 -15.61
CA PHE A 188 5.63 -7.55 -15.38
C PHE A 188 4.75 -7.18 -16.59
N LEU A 189 4.90 -5.98 -17.15
CA LEU A 189 4.14 -5.53 -18.32
C LEU A 189 4.49 -6.37 -19.56
N GLU A 190 5.75 -6.75 -19.75
CA GLU A 190 6.17 -7.65 -20.85
C GLU A 190 5.53 -9.03 -20.73
N ILE A 191 5.46 -9.59 -19.51
CA ILE A 191 4.78 -10.88 -19.27
C ILE A 191 3.28 -10.76 -19.52
N LEU A 192 2.64 -9.66 -19.12
CA LEU A 192 1.25 -9.40 -19.46
C LEU A 192 1.04 -9.34 -20.97
N GLU A 193 1.90 -8.62 -21.70
CA GLU A 193 1.81 -8.51 -23.15
C GLU A 193 1.94 -9.87 -23.85
N MET A 194 2.86 -10.74 -23.39
CA MET A 194 2.97 -12.11 -23.89
C MET A 194 1.70 -12.95 -23.64
N ILE A 195 1.06 -12.78 -22.49
CA ILE A 195 -0.20 -13.48 -22.16
C ILE A 195 -1.35 -12.96 -23.02
N LEU A 196 -1.42 -11.65 -23.22
CA LEU A 196 -2.52 -11.00 -23.94
C LEU A 196 -2.45 -11.22 -25.46
N PHE A 197 -1.25 -11.30 -26.01
CA PHE A 197 -0.97 -11.36 -27.43
C PHE A 197 -0.02 -12.52 -27.79
N PRO A 198 -0.43 -13.79 -27.55
CA PRO A 198 0.37 -14.94 -27.89
C PRO A 198 0.60 -14.96 -29.43
N GLY A 199 1.82 -14.74 -29.89
CA GLY A 199 2.19 -14.65 -31.31
C GLY A 199 2.84 -13.32 -31.74
N ARG A 200 2.96 -12.33 -30.85
CA ARG A 200 3.71 -11.08 -31.12
C ARG A 200 5.19 -11.15 -30.75
N GLU A 201 5.72 -12.34 -30.54
CA GLU A 201 7.14 -12.53 -30.10
C GLU A 201 8.20 -11.99 -31.07
N GLN A 202 7.85 -11.58 -32.28
CA GLN A 202 8.82 -11.19 -33.33
C GLN A 202 8.95 -9.68 -33.60
N ARG A 203 8.27 -8.81 -32.88
CA ARG A 203 8.44 -7.35 -33.03
C ARG A 203 8.83 -6.67 -31.73
N ARG A 204 9.99 -7.03 -31.18
CA ARG A 204 10.65 -6.23 -30.17
C ARG A 204 11.29 -4.99 -30.83
N ASP A 205 10.51 -3.99 -31.12
CA ASP A 205 11.02 -2.67 -31.42
C ASP A 205 10.93 -1.77 -30.20
N VAL A 206 12.08 -1.24 -29.87
CA VAL A 206 12.58 -0.37 -28.82
C VAL A 206 11.76 0.92 -28.61
N SER A 207 10.43 0.91 -28.75
CA SER A 207 9.60 2.11 -28.62
C SER A 207 9.33 2.55 -27.18
N TRP A 208 9.63 1.71 -26.19
CA TRP A 208 9.41 2.02 -24.78
C TRP A 208 10.39 3.04 -24.19
N GLN A 209 11.58 3.19 -24.85
CA GLN A 209 12.64 4.06 -24.35
C GLN A 209 12.57 5.52 -24.86
N LYS A 210 11.70 5.85 -25.81
CA LYS A 210 11.69 7.16 -26.48
C LYS A 210 10.61 8.13 -26.07
N GLN A 211 9.84 7.84 -25.00
CA GLN A 211 8.76 8.73 -24.51
C GLN A 211 8.89 9.07 -23.00
N LEU A 212 10.11 9.35 -22.57
CA LEU A 212 10.39 10.03 -21.29
C LEU A 212 11.15 11.32 -21.56
#